data_c8a8729cc09dbc34f1f72d59b9ad4ac4
#
_entry.id   c8a8729cc09dbc34f1f72d59b9ad4ac4
#
_cell.length_a   1.000
_cell.length_b   1.000
_cell.length_c   1.000
_cell.angle_alpha   90.00
_cell.angle_beta   90.00
_cell.angle_gamma   90.00
#
_symmetry.space_group_name_H-M   'P 1'
#
loop_
_entity.id
_entity.type
_entity.pdbx_description
1 polymer ?
#
loop_
_entity_poly.entity_id
_entity_poly.type
_entity_poly.pdbx_seq_one_letter_code
_entity_poly.pdbx_strand_id
1 'polypeptide(L)'
;ADDSYDENGILREQGAIFSTLVINGVPGYGYYEGTSMACPHVSGVAALGLAYAKQLKRHFTWDEFRRLMVETGDDIDLYFTGDKLVHWNHTSPGATPTKLALGEYKGKMGRMVDAGSLLKAIESGKGRDMRLPNIFIAPNESKTIDLNDIFFESPVSVDVADTSVACATLAGSVVTISAVDVGNTTLTVPLEEGKSHTSTITVRRGANDNGIL
;
A
#
# COMPACT_ATOMS: atom_id res chain seq x y z
N ALA A 1 2.31 24.75 8.70
CA ALA A 1 1.20 25.58 8.25
C ALA A 1 1.78 26.92 7.89
N ASP A 2 1.81 27.17 6.65
CA ASP A 2 2.59 28.24 6.15
C ASP A 2 1.76 29.49 5.94
N ASP A 3 2.41 30.59 6.10
CA ASP A 3 1.92 31.87 5.69
C ASP A 3 1.91 31.96 4.17
N SER A 4 1.05 31.16 3.53
CA SER A 4 0.87 31.19 2.08
C SER A 4 0.42 32.56 1.59
N TYR A 5 -0.10 33.40 2.51
CA TYR A 5 -0.50 34.78 2.26
C TYR A 5 0.29 35.72 3.17
N ASP A 6 0.57 36.92 2.65
CA ASP A 6 1.17 37.97 3.44
C ASP A 6 0.11 38.70 4.30
N GLU A 7 0.52 39.70 5.06
CA GLU A 7 -0.35 40.51 5.92
C GLU A 7 -1.47 41.29 5.16
N ASN A 8 -1.32 41.40 3.84
CA ASN A 8 -2.30 42.05 2.95
C ASN A 8 -3.19 41.01 2.24
N GLY A 9 -3.02 39.70 2.53
CA GLY A 9 -3.77 38.62 1.88
C GLY A 9 -3.28 38.30 0.48
N ILE A 10 -2.01 38.61 0.16
CA ILE A 10 -1.39 38.29 -1.12
C ILE A 10 -0.66 36.90 -0.98
N LEU A 11 -0.95 36.01 -1.91
CA LEU A 11 -0.35 34.67 -1.97
C LEU A 11 1.16 34.79 -2.12
N ARG A 12 1.88 34.12 -1.19
CA ARG A 12 3.34 33.99 -1.23
C ARG A 12 3.76 32.73 -1.97
N GLU A 13 4.77 32.83 -2.81
CA GLU A 13 5.33 31.71 -3.58
C GLU A 13 5.78 30.53 -2.69
N GLN A 14 6.26 30.81 -1.49
CA GLN A 14 6.88 29.81 -0.61
C GLN A 14 5.90 28.87 0.08
N GLY A 15 4.60 29.17 0.09
CA GLY A 15 3.61 28.36 0.80
C GLY A 15 2.60 27.66 -0.11
N ALA A 16 2.78 27.75 -1.41
CA ALA A 16 1.81 27.23 -2.36
C ALA A 16 2.46 26.24 -3.35
N ILE A 17 1.64 25.39 -3.95
CA ILE A 17 2.07 24.41 -4.94
C ILE A 17 2.19 25.09 -6.30
N PHE A 18 3.38 25.07 -6.87
CA PHE A 18 3.65 25.51 -8.23
C PHE A 18 3.24 24.47 -9.25
N SER A 19 2.38 24.83 -10.19
CA SER A 19 1.92 23.90 -11.22
C SER A 19 1.46 24.63 -12.48
N THR A 20 1.08 23.87 -13.50
CA THR A 20 0.49 24.38 -14.72
C THR A 20 -0.92 24.94 -14.47
N LEU A 21 -1.21 26.07 -15.05
CA LEU A 21 -2.51 26.75 -14.97
C LEU A 21 -2.96 27.25 -16.33
N VAL A 22 -4.25 27.52 -16.45
CA VAL A 22 -4.81 28.31 -17.53
C VAL A 22 -5.37 29.59 -16.94
N ILE A 23 -4.76 30.72 -17.25
CA ILE A 23 -5.16 32.03 -16.76
C ILE A 23 -5.75 32.82 -17.92
N ASN A 24 -7.03 33.18 -17.83
CA ASN A 24 -7.76 33.91 -18.89
C ASN A 24 -7.64 33.21 -20.28
N GLY A 25 -7.69 31.89 -20.30
CA GLY A 25 -7.58 31.11 -21.53
C GLY A 25 -6.15 30.90 -22.07
N VAL A 26 -5.14 31.41 -21.38
CA VAL A 26 -3.72 31.27 -21.74
C VAL A 26 -3.04 30.24 -20.84
N PRO A 27 -2.39 29.19 -21.40
CA PRO A 27 -1.57 28.26 -20.61
C PRO A 27 -0.41 28.98 -19.94
N GLY A 28 -0.14 28.64 -18.68
CA GLY A 28 0.95 29.22 -17.91
C GLY A 28 1.25 28.40 -16.66
N TYR A 29 1.94 29.04 -15.73
CA TYR A 29 2.30 28.45 -14.44
C TYR A 29 1.89 29.40 -13.31
N GLY A 30 1.60 28.84 -12.17
CA GLY A 30 1.29 29.64 -10.98
C GLY A 30 1.19 28.79 -9.73
N TYR A 31 0.88 29.44 -8.63
CA TYR A 31 0.85 28.86 -7.30
C TYR A 31 -0.60 28.74 -6.83
N TYR A 32 -0.95 27.56 -6.35
CA TYR A 32 -2.22 27.30 -5.66
C TYR A 32 -2.00 26.54 -4.37
N GLU A 33 -2.90 26.75 -3.42
CA GLU A 33 -2.97 26.00 -2.17
C GLU A 33 -4.38 25.46 -1.95
N GLY A 34 -4.47 24.48 -1.05
CA GLY A 34 -5.73 23.92 -0.62
C GLY A 34 -5.74 22.39 -0.63
N THR A 35 -6.80 21.82 -0.10
CA THR A 35 -7.01 20.36 -0.07
C THR A 35 -7.07 19.75 -1.48
N SER A 36 -7.51 20.53 -2.47
CA SER A 36 -7.50 20.13 -3.88
C SER A 36 -6.10 19.91 -4.44
N MET A 37 -5.08 20.59 -3.91
CA MET A 37 -3.68 20.42 -4.26
C MET A 37 -3.03 19.28 -3.44
N ALA A 38 -3.47 19.09 -2.21
CA ALA A 38 -3.01 18.00 -1.36
C ALA A 38 -3.49 16.62 -1.86
N CYS A 39 -4.72 16.51 -2.33
CA CYS A 39 -5.33 15.27 -2.80
C CYS A 39 -4.50 14.54 -3.87
N PRO A 40 -4.08 15.18 -4.99
CA PRO A 40 -3.27 14.50 -6.01
C PRO A 40 -1.88 14.08 -5.50
N HIS A 41 -1.31 14.75 -4.50
CA HIS A 41 -0.06 14.31 -3.87
C HIS A 41 -0.26 12.97 -3.16
N VAL A 42 -1.32 12.85 -2.36
CA VAL A 42 -1.67 11.57 -1.70
C VAL A 42 -1.95 10.48 -2.73
N SER A 43 -2.69 10.81 -3.79
CA SER A 43 -2.98 9.86 -4.89
C SER A 43 -1.71 9.43 -5.63
N GLY A 44 -0.78 10.35 -5.86
CA GLY A 44 0.52 10.04 -6.48
C GLY A 44 1.38 9.12 -5.62
N VAL A 45 1.45 9.37 -4.32
CA VAL A 45 2.17 8.51 -3.37
C VAL A 45 1.51 7.13 -3.28
N ALA A 46 0.17 7.09 -3.27
CA ALA A 46 -0.56 5.82 -3.30
C ALA A 46 -0.26 5.01 -4.58
N ALA A 47 -0.30 5.66 -5.74
CA ALA A 47 0.03 5.01 -7.01
C ALA A 47 1.47 4.48 -7.04
N LEU A 48 2.42 5.28 -6.54
CA LEU A 48 3.83 4.88 -6.42
C LEU A 48 3.99 3.66 -5.50
N GLY A 49 3.37 3.69 -4.33
CA GLY A 49 3.41 2.59 -3.37
C GLY A 49 2.80 1.30 -3.90
N LEU A 50 1.65 1.38 -4.58
CA LEU A 50 1.01 0.21 -5.20
C LEU A 50 1.82 -0.35 -6.37
N ALA A 51 2.44 0.53 -7.20
CA ALA A 51 3.33 0.10 -8.28
C ALA A 51 4.56 -0.64 -7.72
N TYR A 52 5.14 -0.12 -6.65
CA TYR A 52 6.29 -0.76 -5.98
C TYR A 52 5.90 -2.07 -5.31
N ALA A 53 4.76 -2.12 -4.63
CA ALA A 53 4.21 -3.35 -4.06
C ALA A 53 4.01 -4.44 -5.14
N LYS A 54 3.44 -4.06 -6.29
CA LYS A 54 3.29 -4.98 -7.43
C LYS A 54 4.63 -5.50 -7.94
N GLN A 55 5.65 -4.65 -8.03
CA GLN A 55 7.01 -5.05 -8.43
C GLN A 55 7.60 -6.09 -7.46
N LEU A 56 7.38 -5.91 -6.15
CA LEU A 56 7.83 -6.82 -5.10
C LEU A 56 6.87 -8.01 -4.90
N LYS A 57 5.82 -8.14 -5.72
CA LYS A 57 4.75 -9.15 -5.57
C LYS A 57 4.11 -9.11 -4.18
N ARG A 58 3.92 -7.90 -3.65
CA ARG A 58 3.18 -7.62 -2.44
C ARG A 58 1.78 -7.14 -2.78
N HIS A 59 0.86 -7.51 -1.93
CA HIS A 59 -0.53 -7.17 -2.11
C HIS A 59 -1.12 -6.58 -0.84
N PHE A 60 -2.08 -5.70 -1.03
CA PHE A 60 -2.81 -5.02 0.03
C PHE A 60 -4.30 -4.96 -0.31
N THR A 61 -5.14 -5.21 0.66
CA THR A 61 -6.52 -4.73 0.60
C THR A 61 -6.53 -3.20 0.70
N TRP A 62 -7.65 -2.59 0.32
CA TRP A 62 -7.82 -1.14 0.42
C TRP A 62 -7.56 -0.62 1.84
N ASP A 63 -8.12 -1.28 2.86
CA ASP A 63 -7.96 -0.89 4.25
C ASP A 63 -6.53 -1.05 4.78
N GLU A 64 -5.85 -2.12 4.40
CA GLU A 64 -4.45 -2.36 4.76
C GLU A 64 -3.55 -1.29 4.18
N PHE A 65 -3.73 -0.96 2.89
CA PHE A 65 -2.91 0.04 2.23
C PHE A 65 -3.17 1.45 2.77
N ARG A 66 -4.44 1.80 3.00
CA ARG A 66 -4.81 3.07 3.62
C ARG A 66 -4.19 3.21 5.01
N ARG A 67 -4.27 2.16 5.84
CA ARG A 67 -3.64 2.16 7.18
C ARG A 67 -2.13 2.31 7.07
N LEU A 68 -1.49 1.57 6.18
CA LEU A 68 -0.05 1.67 5.98
C LEU A 68 0.38 3.09 5.59
N MET A 69 -0.33 3.74 4.68
CA MET A 69 -0.06 5.14 4.31
C MET A 69 -0.18 6.10 5.50
N VAL A 70 -1.16 5.89 6.38
CA VAL A 70 -1.32 6.71 7.59
C VAL A 70 -0.22 6.41 8.61
N GLU A 71 0.08 5.15 8.86
CA GLU A 71 1.10 4.72 9.83
C GLU A 71 2.50 5.18 9.46
N THR A 72 2.81 5.21 8.16
CA THR A 72 4.11 5.65 7.64
C THR A 72 4.22 7.15 7.41
N GLY A 73 3.11 7.88 7.53
CA GLY A 73 3.11 9.33 7.40
C GLY A 73 3.80 10.03 8.56
N ASP A 74 4.31 11.23 8.29
CA ASP A 74 4.96 12.06 9.30
C ASP A 74 3.97 12.65 10.29
N ASP A 75 4.36 12.68 11.56
CA ASP A 75 3.62 13.38 12.59
C ASP A 75 3.81 14.89 12.43
N ILE A 76 2.71 15.60 12.16
CA ILE A 76 2.72 17.05 11.97
C ILE A 76 2.36 17.83 13.25
N ASP A 77 2.01 17.16 14.35
CA ASP A 77 1.65 17.82 15.61
C ASP A 77 2.78 18.68 16.20
N LEU A 78 4.03 18.30 15.89
CA LEU A 78 5.20 19.08 16.32
C LEU A 78 5.25 20.49 15.68
N TYR A 79 4.59 20.69 14.54
CA TYR A 79 4.48 22.01 13.88
C TYR A 79 3.31 22.85 14.40
N PHE A 80 2.40 22.27 15.17
CA PHE A 80 1.27 22.98 15.76
C PHE A 80 1.66 23.72 17.04
N THR A 81 2.46 24.77 16.86
CA THR A 81 2.93 25.64 17.93
C THR A 81 2.69 27.10 17.56
N GLY A 82 2.42 27.95 18.59
CA GLY A 82 2.17 29.36 18.37
C GLY A 82 0.80 29.66 17.73
N ASP A 83 0.69 30.81 17.13
CA ASP A 83 -0.53 31.33 16.52
C ASP A 83 -0.38 31.39 14.99
N LYS A 84 -1.44 31.08 14.27
CA LYS A 84 -1.56 31.32 12.83
C LYS A 84 -2.56 32.45 12.57
N LEU A 85 -2.18 33.38 11.69
CA LEU A 85 -3.12 34.37 11.15
C LEU A 85 -3.88 33.74 9.98
N VAL A 86 -5.20 33.78 10.05
CA VAL A 86 -6.07 33.24 9.00
C VAL A 86 -6.88 34.37 8.40
N HIS A 87 -6.77 34.56 7.10
CA HIS A 87 -7.54 35.49 6.29
C HIS A 87 -8.72 34.73 5.68
N TRP A 88 -9.90 34.85 6.26
CA TRP A 88 -11.11 34.16 5.80
C TRP A 88 -11.66 34.67 4.48
N ASN A 89 -11.26 35.86 4.09
CA ASN A 89 -11.74 36.49 2.85
C ASN A 89 -10.57 37.18 2.12
N HIS A 90 -9.89 36.42 1.27
CA HIS A 90 -8.74 36.89 0.50
C HIS A 90 -9.10 37.96 -0.56
N THR A 91 -10.41 38.16 -0.85
CA THR A 91 -10.86 39.11 -1.85
C THR A 91 -11.27 40.46 -1.27
N SER A 92 -11.26 40.59 0.06
CA SER A 92 -11.64 41.82 0.74
C SER A 92 -10.42 42.51 1.33
N PRO A 93 -9.86 43.52 0.65
CA PRO A 93 -8.79 44.33 1.22
C PRO A 93 -9.23 44.91 2.57
N GLY A 94 -8.40 44.78 3.60
CA GLY A 94 -8.65 45.31 4.93
C GLY A 94 -9.45 44.41 5.88
N ALA A 95 -9.72 43.15 5.52
CA ALA A 95 -10.27 42.19 6.48
C ALA A 95 -9.26 41.93 7.61
N THR A 96 -9.72 42.02 8.86
CA THR A 96 -8.88 41.73 10.01
C THR A 96 -8.62 40.24 10.09
N PRO A 97 -7.35 39.77 10.10
CA PRO A 97 -7.05 38.37 10.21
C PRO A 97 -7.49 37.83 11.58
N THR A 98 -7.95 36.59 11.60
CA THR A 98 -8.27 35.89 12.84
C THR A 98 -7.05 35.12 13.30
N LYS A 99 -6.68 35.27 14.57
CA LYS A 99 -5.66 34.41 15.19
C LYS A 99 -6.23 33.05 15.58
N LEU A 100 -5.58 31.98 15.14
CA LEU A 100 -5.86 30.63 15.59
C LEU A 100 -4.66 30.11 16.39
N ALA A 101 -4.92 29.65 17.61
CA ALA A 101 -3.92 28.97 18.42
C ALA A 101 -3.68 27.56 17.86
N LEU A 102 -2.55 27.34 17.21
CA LEU A 102 -2.26 26.07 16.54
C LEU A 102 -2.22 24.88 17.51
N GLY A 103 -1.83 25.11 18.75
CA GLY A 103 -1.80 24.06 19.77
C GLY A 103 -3.15 23.36 20.02
N GLU A 104 -4.26 24.02 19.73
CA GLU A 104 -5.60 23.45 19.86
C GLU A 104 -5.90 22.35 18.80
N TYR A 105 -5.11 22.27 17.74
CA TYR A 105 -5.28 21.32 16.64
C TYR A 105 -4.42 20.08 16.78
N LYS A 106 -3.54 19.98 17.78
CA LYS A 106 -2.76 18.78 18.07
C LYS A 106 -3.67 17.57 18.27
N GLY A 107 -3.33 16.46 17.63
CA GLY A 107 -4.10 15.23 17.65
C GLY A 107 -5.42 15.25 16.86
N LYS A 108 -5.76 16.40 16.23
CA LYS A 108 -7.00 16.56 15.46
C LYS A 108 -6.79 16.55 13.95
N MET A 109 -5.56 16.76 13.53
CA MET A 109 -5.16 16.69 12.12
C MET A 109 -4.56 15.32 11.85
N GLY A 110 -4.55 14.86 10.62
CA GLY A 110 -3.92 13.60 10.27
C GLY A 110 -2.40 13.73 10.20
N ARG A 111 -1.78 12.76 9.52
CA ARG A 111 -0.36 12.74 9.24
C ARG A 111 -0.09 13.27 7.83
N MET A 112 1.09 13.83 7.61
CA MET A 112 1.56 14.18 6.28
C MET A 112 2.06 12.92 5.57
N VAL A 113 1.63 12.73 4.32
CA VAL A 113 2.05 11.55 3.55
C VAL A 113 3.57 11.57 3.30
N ASP A 114 4.23 10.43 3.55
CA ASP A 114 5.66 10.21 3.31
C ASP A 114 5.86 9.03 2.34
N ALA A 115 6.27 9.34 1.12
CA ALA A 115 6.53 8.33 0.10
C ALA A 115 7.72 7.43 0.45
N GLY A 116 8.78 8.00 1.05
CA GLY A 116 9.99 7.25 1.40
C GLY A 116 9.72 6.22 2.48
N SER A 117 9.02 6.61 3.55
CA SER A 117 8.64 5.71 4.64
C SER A 117 7.64 4.65 4.19
N LEU A 118 6.69 4.99 3.30
CA LEU A 118 5.78 4.03 2.70
C LEU A 118 6.54 2.95 1.91
N LEU A 119 7.44 3.35 1.01
CA LEU A 119 8.21 2.41 0.19
C LEU A 119 9.10 1.50 1.05
N LYS A 120 9.77 2.05 2.06
CA LYS A 120 10.56 1.26 3.03
C LYS A 120 9.70 0.24 3.79
N ALA A 121 8.49 0.62 4.20
CA ALA A 121 7.58 -0.30 4.88
C ALA A 121 7.15 -1.45 3.95
N ILE A 122 6.85 -1.18 2.69
CA ILE A 122 6.54 -2.20 1.69
C ILE A 122 7.76 -3.11 1.47
N GLU A 123 8.96 -2.54 1.32
CA GLU A 123 10.21 -3.29 1.14
C GLU A 123 10.50 -4.21 2.33
N SER A 124 10.27 -3.74 3.54
CA SER A 124 10.49 -4.51 4.79
C SER A 124 9.51 -5.67 5.02
N GLY A 125 8.62 -5.94 4.08
CA GLY A 125 7.72 -7.07 4.12
C GLY A 125 6.30 -6.75 4.58
N LYS A 126 5.90 -5.51 4.62
CA LYS A 126 4.49 -5.14 4.77
C LYS A 126 3.71 -5.51 3.51
N GLY A 127 2.49 -5.96 3.71
CA GLY A 127 1.64 -6.49 2.65
C GLY A 127 1.74 -8.02 2.51
N ARG A 128 0.82 -8.59 1.77
CA ARG A 128 0.77 -10.03 1.53
C ARG A 128 1.82 -10.43 0.48
N ASP A 129 2.51 -11.52 0.70
CA ASP A 129 3.40 -12.11 -0.32
C ASP A 129 2.54 -12.86 -1.35
N MET A 130 2.55 -12.40 -2.58
CA MET A 130 1.81 -13.01 -3.70
C MET A 130 2.53 -14.22 -4.33
N ARG A 131 3.55 -14.74 -3.69
CA ARG A 131 4.23 -15.97 -4.12
C ARG A 131 3.65 -17.16 -3.37
N LEU A 132 3.39 -18.24 -4.09
CA LEU A 132 3.11 -19.51 -3.44
C LEU A 132 4.33 -19.91 -2.60
N PRO A 133 4.14 -20.25 -1.31
CA PRO A 133 5.25 -20.72 -0.50
C PRO A 133 5.73 -22.10 -0.98
N ASN A 134 7.00 -22.40 -0.82
CA ASN A 134 7.48 -23.78 -0.95
C ASN A 134 6.83 -24.64 0.16
N ILE A 135 6.42 -25.82 -0.20
CA ILE A 135 5.64 -26.70 0.66
C ILE A 135 6.52 -27.85 1.11
N PHE A 136 6.68 -27.98 2.43
CA PHE A 136 7.39 -29.07 3.06
C PHE A 136 6.39 -29.88 3.89
N ILE A 137 6.33 -31.19 3.65
CA ILE A 137 5.33 -32.06 4.25
C ILE A 137 5.90 -33.45 4.45
N ALA A 138 5.52 -34.16 5.53
CA ALA A 138 5.90 -35.52 5.75
C ALA A 138 5.01 -36.50 4.95
N PRO A 139 5.48 -37.71 4.60
CA PRO A 139 4.66 -38.71 3.94
C PRO A 139 3.38 -39.01 4.73
N ASN A 140 2.27 -39.16 4.01
CA ASN A 140 0.93 -39.42 4.57
C ASN A 140 0.32 -38.25 5.40
N GLU A 141 0.91 -37.06 5.36
CA GLU A 141 0.34 -35.86 5.94
C GLU A 141 -0.38 -35.03 4.88
N SER A 142 -1.20 -34.10 5.33
CA SER A 142 -1.87 -33.12 4.48
C SER A 142 -1.65 -31.70 5.01
N LYS A 143 -1.54 -30.75 4.08
CA LYS A 143 -1.40 -29.33 4.38
C LYS A 143 -2.40 -28.52 3.57
N THR A 144 -2.97 -27.48 4.16
CA THR A 144 -3.93 -26.58 3.51
C THR A 144 -3.33 -25.19 3.33
N ILE A 145 -3.67 -24.56 2.22
CA ILE A 145 -3.31 -23.17 1.90
C ILE A 145 -4.57 -22.47 1.41
N ASP A 146 -4.96 -21.37 2.03
CA ASP A 146 -5.99 -20.49 1.50
C ASP A 146 -5.36 -19.53 0.51
N LEU A 147 -5.70 -19.66 -0.76
CA LEU A 147 -5.16 -18.84 -1.84
C LEU A 147 -5.66 -17.38 -1.79
N ASN A 148 -6.79 -17.10 -1.12
CA ASN A 148 -7.24 -15.72 -0.88
C ASN A 148 -6.27 -14.95 0.02
N ASP A 149 -5.46 -15.64 0.83
CA ASP A 149 -4.41 -14.99 1.61
C ASP A 149 -3.20 -14.57 0.77
N ILE A 150 -3.10 -15.09 -0.45
CA ILE A 150 -1.96 -14.90 -1.34
C ILE A 150 -2.36 -14.11 -2.59
N PHE A 151 -3.47 -14.47 -3.24
CA PHE A 151 -3.91 -13.92 -4.52
C PHE A 151 -5.23 -13.15 -4.39
N PHE A 152 -5.45 -12.23 -5.32
CA PHE A 152 -6.76 -11.58 -5.51
C PHE A 152 -7.68 -12.35 -6.43
N GLU A 153 -7.03 -12.91 -7.47
CA GLU A 153 -7.73 -13.60 -8.53
C GLU A 153 -8.13 -14.97 -8.02
N SER A 154 -9.31 -15.43 -8.38
CA SER A 154 -9.78 -16.76 -8.02
C SER A 154 -8.95 -17.83 -8.71
N PRO A 155 -8.55 -18.91 -8.01
CA PRO A 155 -7.92 -20.05 -8.63
C PRO A 155 -8.94 -20.81 -9.49
N VAL A 156 -8.53 -21.21 -10.69
CA VAL A 156 -9.38 -22.00 -11.60
C VAL A 156 -9.26 -23.49 -11.30
N SER A 157 -8.05 -23.94 -11.04
CA SER A 157 -7.71 -25.33 -10.75
C SER A 157 -6.43 -25.43 -9.95
N VAL A 158 -6.04 -26.63 -9.58
CA VAL A 158 -4.72 -26.96 -9.07
C VAL A 158 -4.25 -28.23 -9.75
N ASP A 159 -2.99 -28.22 -10.17
CA ASP A 159 -2.34 -29.34 -10.82
C ASP A 159 -1.03 -29.70 -10.11
N VAL A 160 -0.76 -31.00 -9.97
CA VAL A 160 0.50 -31.50 -9.42
C VAL A 160 1.20 -32.34 -10.49
N ALA A 161 2.45 -31.98 -10.78
CA ALA A 161 3.20 -32.58 -11.90
C ALA A 161 3.47 -34.07 -11.71
N ASP A 162 3.67 -34.52 -10.47
CA ASP A 162 3.86 -35.94 -10.13
C ASP A 162 2.97 -36.36 -8.96
N THR A 163 1.88 -37.02 -9.29
CA THR A 163 0.89 -37.49 -8.31
C THR A 163 1.34 -38.69 -7.48
N SER A 164 2.45 -39.34 -7.84
CA SER A 164 3.05 -40.38 -7.00
C SER A 164 3.77 -39.79 -5.78
N VAL A 165 4.16 -38.50 -5.85
CA VAL A 165 4.81 -37.79 -4.75
C VAL A 165 3.76 -37.05 -3.90
N ALA A 166 2.83 -36.32 -4.51
CA ALA A 166 1.76 -35.61 -3.81
C ALA A 166 0.53 -35.44 -4.70
N CYS A 167 -0.63 -35.28 -4.08
CA CYS A 167 -1.88 -34.89 -4.74
C CYS A 167 -2.36 -33.56 -4.18
N ALA A 168 -3.13 -32.78 -4.98
CA ALA A 168 -3.78 -31.59 -4.51
C ALA A 168 -5.25 -31.53 -4.94
N THR A 169 -6.09 -30.95 -4.10
CA THR A 169 -7.50 -30.66 -4.40
C THR A 169 -7.81 -29.22 -4.09
N LEU A 170 -8.70 -28.60 -4.86
CA LEU A 170 -9.18 -27.25 -4.67
C LEU A 170 -10.64 -27.26 -4.24
N ALA A 171 -10.94 -26.57 -3.15
CA ALA A 171 -12.32 -26.36 -2.67
C ALA A 171 -12.51 -24.86 -2.40
N GLY A 172 -13.18 -24.17 -3.31
CA GLY A 172 -13.23 -22.70 -3.30
C GLY A 172 -11.84 -22.10 -3.48
N SER A 173 -11.35 -21.39 -2.48
CA SER A 173 -9.98 -20.84 -2.45
C SER A 173 -8.96 -21.72 -1.72
N VAL A 174 -9.42 -22.79 -1.06
CA VAL A 174 -8.56 -23.61 -0.23
C VAL A 174 -7.98 -24.78 -1.02
N VAL A 175 -6.65 -24.82 -1.12
CA VAL A 175 -5.90 -25.96 -1.66
C VAL A 175 -5.55 -26.91 -0.52
N THR A 176 -5.91 -28.17 -0.65
CA THR A 176 -5.45 -29.25 0.23
C THR A 176 -4.44 -30.10 -0.52
N ILE A 177 -3.23 -30.17 0.02
CA ILE A 177 -2.12 -30.95 -0.53
C ILE A 177 -1.92 -32.17 0.36
N SER A 178 -1.95 -33.36 -0.23
CA SER A 178 -1.75 -34.62 0.46
C SER A 178 -0.47 -35.28 -0.05
N ALA A 179 0.48 -35.52 0.84
CA ALA A 179 1.73 -36.19 0.53
C ALA A 179 1.50 -37.70 0.37
N VAL A 180 2.08 -38.28 -0.69
CA VAL A 180 1.98 -39.71 -1.00
C VAL A 180 3.29 -40.40 -0.66
N ASP A 181 4.40 -40.05 -1.31
CA ASP A 181 5.71 -40.65 -1.07
C ASP A 181 6.81 -39.58 -1.14
N VAL A 182 7.96 -39.94 -0.62
CA VAL A 182 9.16 -39.10 -0.58
C VAL A 182 9.58 -38.66 -1.99
N GLY A 183 9.78 -37.36 -2.18
CA GLY A 183 10.19 -36.82 -3.47
C GLY A 183 9.93 -35.32 -3.58
N ASN A 184 10.16 -34.79 -4.77
CA ASN A 184 9.86 -33.41 -5.12
C ASN A 184 8.91 -33.36 -6.31
N THR A 185 7.93 -32.50 -6.24
CA THR A 185 7.02 -32.24 -7.37
C THR A 185 6.66 -30.76 -7.42
N THR A 186 5.97 -30.33 -8.45
CA THR A 186 5.55 -28.93 -8.63
C THR A 186 4.03 -28.84 -8.52
N LEU A 187 3.56 -27.93 -7.67
CA LEU A 187 2.18 -27.46 -7.66
C LEU A 187 2.05 -26.30 -8.65
N THR A 188 1.05 -26.35 -9.51
CA THR A 188 0.68 -25.27 -10.43
C THR A 188 -0.73 -24.81 -10.10
N VAL A 189 -0.93 -23.48 -9.99
CA VAL A 189 -2.21 -22.85 -9.73
C VAL A 189 -2.49 -21.83 -10.84
N PRO A 190 -3.31 -22.20 -11.84
CA PRO A 190 -3.85 -21.24 -12.80
C PRO A 190 -4.89 -20.33 -12.15
N LEU A 191 -4.87 -19.03 -12.52
CA LEU A 191 -5.80 -18.00 -12.08
C LEU A 191 -6.70 -17.54 -13.24
N GLU A 192 -7.84 -16.90 -12.93
CA GLU A 192 -8.85 -16.49 -13.92
C GLU A 192 -8.32 -15.60 -15.05
N GLU A 193 -7.37 -14.73 -14.78
CA GLU A 193 -6.77 -13.85 -15.82
C GLU A 193 -5.70 -14.54 -16.69
N GLY A 194 -5.61 -15.87 -16.64
CA GLY A 194 -4.66 -16.64 -17.44
C GLY A 194 -3.22 -16.61 -16.91
N LYS A 195 -2.99 -16.06 -15.75
CA LYS A 195 -1.72 -16.16 -15.02
C LYS A 195 -1.64 -17.53 -14.35
N SER A 196 -0.42 -17.98 -14.11
CA SER A 196 -0.16 -19.25 -13.43
C SER A 196 0.97 -19.08 -12.43
N HIS A 197 0.78 -19.60 -11.24
CA HIS A 197 1.78 -19.60 -10.18
C HIS A 197 2.21 -21.02 -9.87
N THR A 198 3.49 -21.19 -9.58
CA THR A 198 4.07 -22.50 -9.28
C THR A 198 4.78 -22.49 -7.94
N SER A 199 4.77 -23.63 -7.28
CA SER A 199 5.50 -23.86 -6.04
C SER A 199 6.06 -25.28 -6.02
N THR A 200 7.18 -25.47 -5.31
CA THR A 200 7.75 -26.78 -5.10
C THR A 200 7.11 -27.44 -3.89
N ILE A 201 6.64 -28.68 -4.06
CA ILE A 201 6.25 -29.57 -2.97
C ILE A 201 7.43 -30.52 -2.73
N THR A 202 7.94 -30.52 -1.51
CA THR A 202 8.97 -31.45 -1.06
C THR A 202 8.37 -32.36 0.01
N VAL A 203 8.26 -33.64 -0.30
CA VAL A 203 7.82 -34.68 0.65
C VAL A 203 9.05 -35.38 1.19
N ARG A 204 9.27 -35.33 2.49
CA ARG A 204 10.41 -35.95 3.14
C ARG A 204 10.12 -36.34 4.59
N ARG A 205 10.78 -37.38 5.09
CA ARG A 205 10.70 -37.74 6.51
C ARG A 205 11.36 -36.69 7.37
N GLY A 206 10.72 -36.34 8.49
CA GLY A 206 11.21 -35.30 9.38
C GLY A 206 11.06 -33.89 8.84
N ALA A 207 10.23 -33.64 7.80
CA ALA A 207 9.93 -32.30 7.31
C ALA A 207 9.25 -31.47 8.39
N ASN A 208 9.63 -30.20 8.46
CA ASN A 208 8.98 -29.20 9.27
C ASN A 208 8.57 -28.02 8.38
N ASP A 209 7.84 -27.05 8.93
CA ASP A 209 7.32 -25.91 8.18
C ASP A 209 8.42 -25.02 7.58
N ASN A 210 9.65 -25.09 8.09
CA ASN A 210 10.80 -24.32 7.60
C ASN A 210 11.61 -25.10 6.56
N GLY A 211 11.29 -26.38 6.32
CA GLY A 211 12.07 -27.26 5.45
C GLY A 211 13.43 -27.65 6.01
N ILE A 212 13.70 -27.40 7.27
CA ILE A 212 14.90 -27.82 7.99
C ILE A 212 14.60 -29.13 8.73
N LEU A 213 15.54 -30.09 8.65
CA LEU A 213 15.42 -31.38 9.36
C LEU A 213 15.68 -31.20 10.85
#